data_e28f40ed49637243c6c7f012cf9dd8c6
#
_entry.id   e28f40ed49637243c6c7f012cf9dd8c6
#
_cell.length_a   1.000
_cell.length_b   1.000
_cell.length_c   1.000
_cell.angle_alpha   90.00
_cell.angle_beta   90.00
_cell.angle_gamma   90.00
#
_symmetry.space_group_name_H-M   'P 1'
#
loop_
_entity.id
_entity.type
_entity.pdbx_description
1 polymer ?
#
loop_
_entity_poly.entity_id
_entity_poly.type
_entity_poly.pdbx_seq_one_letter_code
_entity_poly.pdbx_strand_id
1 'polypeptide(L)'
;MKHLVRAAAGALILAMAALPAAAQKKGGTLVMVVLPEPPTLASYLSTSGPIGQVAAKVYEGLLEYAPDQKPKEGLAKSWAVAADGKSITFKLQEGVTWHDGKPFTSADVKFTLMEVLKKLHPRGGITFQAMTDVETPDALTAVVKLDKPAPYFLSALSGYESPMLPKHLYEGTDIRNNPNANKPVGTGPFKFVSWERGQFVRLDRNPTYWRKGQPHLDRIVARFIADPGTRTAAMEKGEVHYGAFGAVPYVDVPRIGKLPTIGVSTDGYAMISPLMQLEVNTRKPPFDKVKVRQAVSYALDRKFMIDNIWFGFGKPSTGPISSNFKAVGLYEGAVRDYGVPDRVAIANKLLDEAEYPRGADGIRFKIVHDMLPYGDEWRRLGEYIKQALGDVGIDVTLRYEDVPTWLKRVFTDYDYNITSTFYYNLADPVMGVHRQYHSSMIRKGTVFVNGSGYSNPKVDKLLDDATVETDPAKRAAQYGEFQKILAEDVPLIFMTEMDFVTVYSKKVKGAFDDALGAYSSFAGVSLE
;
A
#
# COMPACT_ATOMS: atom_id res chain seq x y z
N MET A 1 -9.84 -85.41 14.71
CA MET A 1 -10.12 -85.21 13.28
C MET A 1 -10.09 -83.70 13.01
N LYS A 2 -9.22 -83.33 12.12
CA LYS A 2 -8.67 -81.95 11.97
C LYS A 2 -9.51 -81.11 11.03
N HIS A 3 -9.91 -79.97 11.42
CA HIS A 3 -10.50 -78.97 10.51
C HIS A 3 -9.55 -77.80 10.33
N LEU A 4 -9.00 -77.70 9.13
CA LEU A 4 -8.30 -76.50 8.64
C LEU A 4 -9.32 -75.41 8.24
N VAL A 5 -9.21 -74.27 8.86
CA VAL A 5 -9.89 -73.02 8.42
C VAL A 5 -8.85 -72.18 7.71
N ARG A 6 -9.03 -71.93 6.43
CA ARG A 6 -8.24 -70.98 5.61
C ARG A 6 -8.81 -69.57 5.81
N ALA A 7 -8.02 -68.71 6.37
CA ALA A 7 -8.30 -67.29 6.38
C ALA A 7 -7.87 -66.66 5.04
N ALA A 8 -8.82 -66.14 4.28
CA ALA A 8 -8.56 -65.34 3.09
C ALA A 8 -8.45 -63.88 3.54
N ALA A 9 -7.23 -63.33 3.55
CA ALA A 9 -6.99 -61.91 3.75
C ALA A 9 -7.26 -61.20 2.41
N GLY A 10 -8.39 -60.51 2.32
CA GLY A 10 -8.70 -59.60 1.21
C GLY A 10 -7.94 -58.30 1.38
N ALA A 11 -6.94 -58.04 0.53
CA ALA A 11 -6.28 -56.77 0.41
C ALA A 11 -7.20 -55.78 -0.32
N LEU A 12 -7.82 -54.88 0.42
CA LEU A 12 -8.55 -53.75 -0.16
C LEU A 12 -7.52 -52.69 -0.59
N ILE A 13 -7.19 -52.67 -1.88
CA ILE A 13 -6.41 -51.59 -2.48
C ILE A 13 -7.37 -50.40 -2.62
N LEU A 14 -7.25 -49.40 -1.71
CA LEU A 14 -7.85 -48.06 -1.89
C LEU A 14 -7.10 -47.39 -3.04
N ALA A 15 -7.66 -47.46 -4.24
CA ALA A 15 -7.28 -46.55 -5.32
C ALA A 15 -7.79 -45.14 -4.94
N MET A 16 -6.94 -44.31 -4.33
CA MET A 16 -7.16 -42.89 -4.29
C MET A 16 -7.15 -42.39 -5.73
N ALA A 17 -8.33 -42.16 -6.29
CA ALA A 17 -8.48 -41.44 -7.52
C ALA A 17 -7.96 -40.03 -7.26
N ALA A 18 -6.73 -39.73 -7.69
CA ALA A 18 -6.25 -38.38 -7.82
C ALA A 18 -7.17 -37.67 -8.81
N LEU A 19 -8.10 -36.89 -8.30
CA LEU A 19 -8.86 -35.96 -9.13
C LEU A 19 -7.83 -35.14 -9.91
N PRO A 20 -7.89 -35.10 -11.26
CA PRO A 20 -6.98 -34.25 -12.00
C PRO A 20 -7.21 -32.84 -11.50
N ALA A 21 -6.17 -32.20 -10.96
CA ALA A 21 -6.18 -30.77 -10.73
C ALA A 21 -6.63 -30.13 -12.05
N ALA A 22 -7.77 -29.44 -12.05
CA ALA A 22 -8.31 -28.83 -13.26
C ALA A 22 -7.18 -27.97 -13.85
N ALA A 23 -6.69 -28.36 -15.03
CA ALA A 23 -5.59 -27.67 -15.68
C ALA A 23 -6.01 -26.22 -15.90
N GLN A 24 -5.34 -25.29 -15.26
CA GLN A 24 -5.64 -23.85 -15.31
C GLN A 24 -5.67 -23.42 -16.79
N LYS A 25 -6.78 -22.83 -17.21
CA LYS A 25 -6.98 -22.46 -18.61
C LYS A 25 -5.94 -21.45 -19.05
N LYS A 26 -5.23 -21.74 -20.13
CA LYS A 26 -4.22 -20.84 -20.70
C LYS A 26 -4.86 -20.01 -21.82
N GLY A 27 -4.43 -18.73 -21.89
CA GLY A 27 -4.84 -17.81 -22.95
C GLY A 27 -5.80 -16.72 -22.47
N GLY A 28 -6.22 -15.90 -23.41
CA GLY A 28 -7.15 -14.81 -23.20
C GLY A 28 -6.53 -13.47 -22.87
N THR A 29 -7.36 -12.42 -23.00
CA THR A 29 -7.00 -11.03 -22.70
C THR A 29 -7.68 -10.58 -21.42
N LEU A 30 -6.91 -10.22 -20.39
CA LEU A 30 -7.40 -9.54 -19.22
C LEU A 30 -7.51 -8.04 -19.53
N VAL A 31 -8.72 -7.48 -19.40
CA VAL A 31 -8.93 -6.03 -19.46
C VAL A 31 -9.09 -5.52 -18.02
N MET A 32 -8.19 -4.64 -17.58
CA MET A 32 -8.26 -4.00 -16.28
C MET A 32 -8.44 -2.49 -16.40
N VAL A 33 -9.12 -1.88 -15.45
CA VAL A 33 -9.21 -0.42 -15.34
C VAL A 33 -8.05 0.10 -14.49
N VAL A 34 -7.40 1.15 -14.96
CA VAL A 34 -6.38 1.90 -14.22
C VAL A 34 -6.74 3.38 -14.20
N LEU A 35 -6.73 4.00 -13.02
CA LEU A 35 -7.12 5.38 -12.81
C LEU A 35 -6.21 6.12 -11.83
N PRO A 36 -5.94 7.40 -12.14
CA PRO A 36 -6.01 8.03 -13.47
C PRO A 36 -5.03 7.38 -14.46
N GLU A 37 -5.01 7.83 -15.72
CA GLU A 37 -3.94 7.43 -16.62
C GLU A 37 -2.58 7.75 -15.99
N PRO A 38 -1.63 6.81 -15.95
CA PRO A 38 -0.30 7.07 -15.41
C PRO A 38 0.46 8.09 -16.30
N PRO A 39 1.17 9.07 -15.72
CA PRO A 39 1.96 10.02 -16.51
C PRO A 39 3.21 9.35 -17.15
N THR A 40 3.69 8.28 -16.53
CA THR A 40 4.86 7.49 -16.94
C THR A 40 4.70 6.04 -16.47
N LEU A 41 5.54 5.13 -16.94
CA LEU A 41 5.64 3.74 -16.42
C LEU A 41 6.90 3.51 -15.57
N ALA A 42 7.66 4.56 -15.28
CA ALA A 42 8.87 4.54 -14.45
C ALA A 42 8.53 4.41 -12.95
N SER A 43 8.13 3.22 -12.49
CA SER A 43 7.83 2.97 -11.08
C SER A 43 9.05 3.17 -10.16
N TYR A 44 10.25 3.07 -10.68
CA TYR A 44 11.49 3.38 -9.96
C TYR A 44 11.70 4.88 -9.66
N LEU A 45 10.91 5.77 -10.26
CA LEU A 45 10.93 7.23 -10.01
C LEU A 45 9.64 7.74 -9.35
N SER A 46 8.65 6.88 -9.14
CA SER A 46 7.33 7.31 -8.66
C SER A 46 6.63 6.21 -7.87
N THR A 47 5.97 6.61 -6.80
CA THR A 47 5.14 5.72 -5.96
C THR A 47 3.65 5.81 -6.30
N SER A 48 3.31 6.40 -7.45
CA SER A 48 1.94 6.57 -7.92
C SER A 48 1.28 5.20 -8.18
N GLY A 49 0.08 5.01 -7.62
CA GLY A 49 -0.68 3.77 -7.75
C GLY A 49 -0.92 3.31 -9.19
N PRO A 50 -1.41 4.18 -10.09
CA PRO A 50 -1.61 3.82 -11.50
C PRO A 50 -0.35 3.36 -12.22
N ILE A 51 0.81 3.96 -11.91
CA ILE A 51 2.10 3.51 -12.46
C ILE A 51 2.41 2.09 -11.98
N GLY A 52 2.29 1.86 -10.66
CA GLY A 52 2.57 0.55 -10.06
C GLY A 52 1.67 -0.57 -10.61
N GLN A 53 0.38 -0.29 -10.83
CA GLN A 53 -0.55 -1.27 -11.38
C GLN A 53 -0.13 -1.81 -12.75
N VAL A 54 0.46 -0.98 -13.60
CA VAL A 54 0.93 -1.38 -14.94
C VAL A 54 2.37 -1.91 -14.87
N ALA A 55 3.27 -1.17 -14.24
CA ALA A 55 4.70 -1.46 -14.22
C ALA A 55 5.04 -2.79 -13.53
N ALA A 56 4.28 -3.19 -12.50
CA ALA A 56 4.47 -4.45 -11.79
C ALA A 56 4.18 -5.71 -12.65
N LYS A 57 3.60 -5.57 -13.83
CA LYS A 57 3.44 -6.67 -14.80
C LYS A 57 4.69 -6.87 -15.65
N VAL A 58 5.54 -5.84 -15.71
CA VAL A 58 6.75 -5.77 -16.54
C VAL A 58 8.00 -5.94 -15.69
N TYR A 59 8.08 -5.26 -14.54
CA TYR A 59 9.20 -5.34 -13.62
C TYR A 59 8.94 -6.34 -12.48
N GLU A 60 9.98 -7.05 -12.07
CA GLU A 60 9.96 -7.91 -10.90
C GLU A 60 10.92 -7.38 -9.83
N GLY A 61 10.68 -7.79 -8.58
CA GLY A 61 11.57 -7.58 -7.46
C GLY A 61 12.38 -8.81 -7.13
N LEU A 62 13.29 -8.70 -6.16
CA LEU A 62 14.02 -9.86 -5.65
C LEU A 62 13.09 -10.84 -4.95
N LEU A 63 12.02 -10.33 -4.30
CA LEU A 63 11.07 -11.15 -3.55
C LEU A 63 9.62 -10.88 -4.00
N GLU A 64 8.76 -11.87 -3.78
CA GLU A 64 7.29 -11.77 -3.77
C GLU A 64 6.78 -12.04 -2.35
N TYR A 65 5.48 -11.84 -2.10
CA TYR A 65 4.93 -11.98 -0.75
C TYR A 65 3.60 -12.73 -0.77
N ALA A 66 3.50 -13.74 0.10
CA ALA A 66 2.24 -14.46 0.32
C ALA A 66 1.18 -13.53 0.93
N PRO A 67 -0.12 -13.88 0.87
CA PRO A 67 -1.19 -13.09 1.49
C PRO A 67 -0.97 -12.77 2.99
N ASP A 68 -0.24 -13.64 3.71
CA ASP A 68 0.19 -13.42 5.11
C ASP A 68 1.46 -12.54 5.24
N GLN A 69 1.88 -11.88 4.16
CA GLN A 69 3.02 -10.97 4.03
C GLN A 69 4.40 -11.64 4.17
N LYS A 70 4.46 -12.96 4.25
CA LYS A 70 5.76 -13.66 4.28
C LYS A 70 6.44 -13.58 2.92
N PRO A 71 7.77 -13.34 2.90
CA PRO A 71 8.53 -13.29 1.66
C PRO A 71 8.58 -14.66 0.98
N LYS A 72 8.41 -14.66 -0.34
CA LYS A 72 8.52 -15.79 -1.26
C LYS A 72 9.61 -15.53 -2.29
N GLU A 73 10.04 -16.58 -2.97
CA GLU A 73 10.95 -16.49 -4.11
C GLU A 73 10.40 -15.58 -5.20
N GLY A 74 11.23 -14.61 -5.60
CA GLY A 74 11.08 -13.78 -6.78
C GLY A 74 12.28 -13.98 -7.70
N LEU A 75 12.96 -12.92 -8.12
CA LEU A 75 14.23 -13.01 -8.84
C LEU A 75 15.37 -13.59 -7.97
N ALA A 76 15.23 -13.56 -6.63
CA ALA A 76 16.06 -14.32 -5.72
C ALA A 76 15.38 -15.66 -5.38
N LYS A 77 16.09 -16.78 -5.59
CA LYS A 77 15.63 -18.12 -5.23
C LYS A 77 15.85 -18.47 -3.75
N SER A 78 16.76 -17.75 -3.09
CA SER A 78 16.99 -17.85 -1.66
C SER A 78 17.73 -16.64 -1.14
N TRP A 79 17.66 -16.42 0.19
CA TRP A 79 18.38 -15.35 0.87
C TRP A 79 18.79 -15.78 2.28
N ALA A 80 19.83 -15.13 2.80
CA ALA A 80 20.31 -15.35 4.16
C ALA A 80 20.78 -14.03 4.77
N VAL A 81 20.28 -13.73 5.96
CA VAL A 81 20.73 -12.58 6.77
C VAL A 81 21.89 -13.03 7.64
N ALA A 82 22.98 -12.29 7.66
CA ALA A 82 24.11 -12.57 8.53
C ALA A 82 23.73 -12.40 10.02
N ALA A 83 24.44 -13.07 10.91
CA ALA A 83 24.13 -13.10 12.35
C ALA A 83 24.16 -11.70 13.00
N ASP A 84 24.99 -10.80 12.48
CA ASP A 84 25.09 -9.39 12.93
C ASP A 84 24.03 -8.47 12.30
N GLY A 85 23.18 -9.00 11.40
CA GLY A 85 22.17 -8.26 10.68
C GLY A 85 22.69 -7.24 9.66
N LYS A 86 24.02 -7.19 9.40
CA LYS A 86 24.65 -6.16 8.57
C LYS A 86 24.96 -6.61 7.14
N SER A 87 24.55 -7.79 6.75
CA SER A 87 24.55 -8.19 5.35
C SER A 87 23.44 -9.18 5.04
N ILE A 88 22.99 -9.16 3.78
CA ILE A 88 21.97 -10.07 3.26
C ILE A 88 22.51 -10.62 1.94
N THR A 89 22.68 -11.93 1.88
CA THR A 89 23.12 -12.65 0.67
C THR A 89 21.90 -13.15 -0.09
N PHE A 90 21.76 -12.78 -1.35
CA PHE A 90 20.73 -13.25 -2.27
C PHE A 90 21.36 -14.17 -3.32
N LYS A 91 20.78 -15.38 -3.51
CA LYS A 91 21.07 -16.24 -4.64
C LYS A 91 19.99 -16.06 -5.69
N LEU A 92 20.38 -15.63 -6.89
CA LEU A 92 19.46 -15.28 -7.97
C LEU A 92 18.99 -16.52 -8.73
N GLN A 93 17.81 -16.41 -9.38
CA GLN A 93 17.28 -17.42 -10.29
C GLN A 93 18.18 -17.56 -11.51
N GLU A 94 18.35 -18.79 -11.98
CA GLU A 94 19.11 -19.13 -13.17
C GLU A 94 18.27 -18.98 -14.43
N GLY A 95 18.89 -18.57 -15.54
CA GLY A 95 18.23 -18.49 -16.84
C GLY A 95 17.24 -17.35 -17.01
N VAL A 96 17.17 -16.41 -16.06
CA VAL A 96 16.35 -15.20 -16.19
C VAL A 96 16.94 -14.28 -17.26
N THR A 97 16.09 -13.81 -18.17
CA THR A 97 16.47 -12.83 -19.20
C THR A 97 15.57 -11.61 -19.14
N TRP A 98 16.14 -10.47 -19.47
CA TRP A 98 15.39 -9.27 -19.76
C TRP A 98 14.53 -9.44 -21.02
N HIS A 99 13.53 -8.61 -21.22
CA HIS A 99 12.63 -8.68 -22.38
C HIS A 99 13.34 -8.51 -23.72
N ASP A 100 14.55 -7.94 -23.72
CA ASP A 100 15.42 -7.80 -24.90
C ASP A 100 16.36 -9.01 -25.10
N GLY A 101 16.27 -10.03 -24.25
CA GLY A 101 17.00 -11.29 -24.34
C GLY A 101 18.35 -11.33 -23.62
N LYS A 102 18.82 -10.21 -23.04
CA LYS A 102 20.06 -10.20 -22.25
C LYS A 102 19.84 -10.86 -20.89
N PRO A 103 20.88 -11.51 -20.31
CA PRO A 103 20.76 -12.18 -19.01
C PRO A 103 20.59 -11.15 -17.89
N PHE A 104 19.75 -11.50 -16.89
CA PHE A 104 19.68 -10.81 -15.60
C PHE A 104 20.79 -11.34 -14.69
N THR A 105 21.50 -10.44 -14.02
CA THR A 105 22.65 -10.77 -13.17
C THR A 105 22.71 -9.94 -11.91
N SER A 106 23.58 -10.31 -10.98
CA SER A 106 23.88 -9.54 -9.76
C SER A 106 24.37 -8.11 -10.03
N ALA A 107 24.97 -7.84 -11.20
CA ALA A 107 25.36 -6.50 -11.60
C ALA A 107 24.14 -5.59 -11.81
N ASP A 108 23.02 -6.13 -12.32
CA ASP A 108 21.75 -5.38 -12.42
C ASP A 108 21.16 -5.08 -11.04
N VAL A 109 21.26 -6.03 -10.11
CA VAL A 109 20.84 -5.83 -8.71
C VAL A 109 21.63 -4.70 -8.07
N LYS A 110 22.98 -4.73 -8.17
CA LYS A 110 23.84 -3.66 -7.64
C LYS A 110 23.48 -2.31 -8.24
N PHE A 111 23.40 -2.23 -9.54
CA PHE A 111 23.04 -1.01 -10.26
C PHE A 111 21.69 -0.47 -9.80
N THR A 112 20.67 -1.32 -9.77
CA THR A 112 19.31 -0.92 -9.40
C THR A 112 19.25 -0.39 -7.97
N LEU A 113 19.80 -1.14 -7.01
CA LEU A 113 19.72 -0.77 -5.59
C LEU A 113 20.55 0.48 -5.29
N MET A 114 21.81 0.56 -5.77
CA MET A 114 22.74 1.62 -5.41
C MET A 114 22.58 2.90 -6.22
N GLU A 115 22.39 2.78 -7.55
CA GLU A 115 22.38 3.94 -8.42
C GLU A 115 20.98 4.48 -8.69
N VAL A 116 19.96 3.62 -8.64
CA VAL A 116 18.58 4.03 -8.95
C VAL A 116 17.75 4.18 -7.69
N LEU A 117 17.46 3.09 -6.99
CA LEU A 117 16.46 3.11 -5.91
C LEU A 117 16.94 3.93 -4.71
N LYS A 118 18.17 3.75 -4.24
CA LYS A 118 18.71 4.52 -3.11
C LYS A 118 18.76 6.02 -3.40
N LYS A 119 19.08 6.42 -4.65
CA LYS A 119 19.31 7.83 -5.01
C LYS A 119 18.08 8.53 -5.58
N LEU A 120 17.22 7.82 -6.31
CA LEU A 120 16.20 8.44 -7.16
C LEU A 120 14.77 8.06 -6.78
N HIS A 121 14.56 6.89 -6.15
CA HIS A 121 13.22 6.47 -5.73
C HIS A 121 12.69 7.40 -4.63
N PRO A 122 11.41 7.83 -4.66
CA PRO A 122 10.87 8.78 -3.68
C PRO A 122 11.02 8.36 -2.21
N ARG A 123 11.01 7.06 -1.92
CA ARG A 123 11.27 6.49 -0.60
C ARG A 123 12.70 5.97 -0.41
N GLY A 124 13.57 6.14 -1.40
CA GLY A 124 14.91 5.54 -1.41
C GLY A 124 15.77 5.92 -0.20
N GLY A 125 15.73 7.18 0.20
CA GLY A 125 16.45 7.68 1.35
C GLY A 125 15.95 7.18 2.72
N ILE A 126 14.80 6.48 2.76
CA ILE A 126 14.27 5.83 3.97
C ILE A 126 14.48 4.32 3.83
N THR A 127 13.96 3.73 2.76
CA THR A 127 13.95 2.28 2.53
C THR A 127 15.37 1.70 2.41
N PHE A 128 16.27 2.41 1.73
CA PHE A 128 17.63 1.93 1.45
C PHE A 128 18.71 2.72 2.20
N GLN A 129 18.34 3.47 3.24
CA GLN A 129 19.27 4.33 3.98
C GLN A 129 20.46 3.55 4.55
N ALA A 130 20.20 2.42 5.20
CA ALA A 130 21.22 1.60 5.85
C ALA A 130 22.17 0.89 4.86
N MET A 131 21.83 0.83 3.58
CA MET A 131 22.64 0.12 2.58
C MET A 131 23.88 0.92 2.22
N THR A 132 25.05 0.28 2.31
CA THR A 132 26.37 0.90 2.01
C THR A 132 26.92 0.47 0.68
N ASP A 133 26.73 -0.81 0.31
CA ASP A 133 27.16 -1.38 -0.97
C ASP A 133 26.36 -2.65 -1.31
N VAL A 134 26.52 -3.11 -2.54
CA VAL A 134 26.09 -4.45 -2.99
C VAL A 134 27.29 -5.11 -3.66
N GLU A 135 27.85 -6.13 -3.02
CA GLU A 135 28.91 -6.96 -3.62
C GLU A 135 28.31 -7.99 -4.59
N THR A 136 29.01 -8.24 -5.68
CA THR A 136 28.60 -9.18 -6.73
C THR A 136 29.72 -10.18 -7.01
N PRO A 137 29.95 -11.15 -6.09
CA PRO A 137 31.07 -12.08 -6.19
C PRO A 137 30.98 -12.99 -7.43
N ASP A 138 29.78 -13.24 -7.92
CA ASP A 138 29.50 -13.93 -9.17
C ASP A 138 28.20 -13.41 -9.81
N ALA A 139 27.88 -13.85 -11.02
CA ALA A 139 26.71 -13.39 -11.76
C ALA A 139 25.36 -13.68 -11.09
N LEU A 140 25.29 -14.64 -10.17
CA LEU A 140 24.06 -15.11 -9.52
C LEU A 140 24.05 -14.87 -8.00
N THR A 141 25.03 -14.12 -7.49
CA THR A 141 25.09 -13.81 -6.06
C THR A 141 25.21 -12.31 -5.86
N ALA A 142 24.25 -11.72 -5.11
CA ALA A 142 24.29 -10.34 -4.67
C ALA A 142 24.34 -10.31 -3.12
N VAL A 143 25.31 -9.57 -2.55
CA VAL A 143 25.45 -9.41 -1.10
C VAL A 143 25.23 -7.94 -0.75
N VAL A 144 24.06 -7.63 -0.22
CA VAL A 144 23.73 -6.28 0.27
C VAL A 144 24.45 -6.04 1.58
N LYS A 145 25.23 -4.97 1.67
CA LYS A 145 25.95 -4.51 2.88
C LYS A 145 25.18 -3.37 3.54
N LEU A 146 25.07 -3.43 4.85
CA LEU A 146 24.38 -2.45 5.68
C LEU A 146 25.32 -1.90 6.76
N ASP A 147 25.23 -0.60 7.07
CA ASP A 147 25.96 0.02 8.17
C ASP A 147 25.40 -0.38 9.54
N LYS A 148 24.10 -0.69 9.58
CA LYS A 148 23.34 -1.13 10.76
C LYS A 148 22.29 -2.17 10.35
N PRO A 149 21.80 -3.00 11.29
CA PRO A 149 20.70 -3.92 11.00
C PRO A 149 19.47 -3.19 10.46
N ALA A 150 18.77 -3.81 9.50
CA ALA A 150 17.57 -3.27 8.89
C ALA A 150 16.53 -4.39 8.71
N PRO A 151 15.82 -4.80 9.77
CA PRO A 151 14.89 -5.92 9.74
C PRO A 151 13.74 -5.72 8.73
N TYR A 152 13.39 -4.46 8.42
CA TYR A 152 12.38 -4.10 7.43
C TYR A 152 12.83 -4.30 5.97
N PHE A 153 14.13 -4.46 5.73
CA PHE A 153 14.70 -4.46 4.36
C PHE A 153 14.09 -5.57 3.49
N LEU A 154 13.91 -6.77 4.06
CA LEU A 154 13.29 -7.88 3.33
C LEU A 154 11.83 -7.60 2.92
N SER A 155 11.12 -6.70 3.58
CA SER A 155 9.75 -6.32 3.21
C SER A 155 9.68 -5.31 2.06
N ALA A 156 10.84 -4.77 1.64
CA ALA A 156 10.93 -3.71 0.63
C ALA A 156 11.30 -4.22 -0.78
N LEU A 157 11.41 -5.54 -1.00
CA LEU A 157 12.03 -6.10 -2.21
C LEU A 157 11.02 -6.63 -3.25
N SER A 158 9.76 -6.20 -3.17
CA SER A 158 8.74 -6.48 -4.18
C SER A 158 9.01 -5.72 -5.50
N GLY A 159 8.43 -6.19 -6.60
CA GLY A 159 8.48 -5.46 -7.88
C GLY A 159 7.77 -4.09 -7.84
N TYR A 160 6.88 -3.85 -6.88
CA TYR A 160 6.25 -2.55 -6.66
C TYR A 160 7.18 -1.55 -5.97
N GLU A 161 7.90 -1.97 -4.91
CA GLU A 161 8.79 -1.09 -4.14
C GLU A 161 10.21 -1.06 -4.71
N SER A 162 10.68 -2.19 -5.25
CA SER A 162 12.05 -2.38 -5.73
C SER A 162 12.07 -3.02 -7.12
N PRO A 163 11.53 -2.34 -8.16
CA PRO A 163 11.58 -2.85 -9.52
C PRO A 163 13.03 -2.98 -10.00
N MET A 164 13.46 -4.20 -10.38
CA MET A 164 14.80 -4.41 -10.95
C MET A 164 14.86 -3.85 -12.37
N LEU A 165 15.98 -3.18 -12.69
CA LEU A 165 16.22 -2.50 -13.97
C LEU A 165 17.42 -3.08 -14.71
N PRO A 166 17.35 -3.18 -16.06
CA PRO A 166 18.46 -3.63 -16.88
C PRO A 166 19.58 -2.59 -16.91
N LYS A 167 20.68 -2.86 -16.20
CA LYS A 167 21.85 -1.97 -16.13
C LYS A 167 22.26 -1.45 -17.51
N HIS A 168 22.31 -2.32 -18.51
CA HIS A 168 22.78 -1.99 -19.86
C HIS A 168 21.92 -0.97 -20.62
N LEU A 169 20.70 -0.68 -20.18
CA LEU A 169 19.82 0.34 -20.78
C LEU A 169 19.83 1.67 -20.01
N TYR A 170 20.35 1.69 -18.80
CA TYR A 170 20.26 2.86 -17.92
C TYR A 170 21.63 3.41 -17.49
N GLU A 171 22.66 2.56 -17.40
CA GLU A 171 24.00 3.01 -16.99
C GLU A 171 24.57 4.03 -17.95
N GLY A 172 25.13 5.12 -17.43
CA GLY A 172 25.68 6.21 -18.22
C GLY A 172 24.65 7.14 -18.89
N THR A 173 23.34 6.93 -18.62
CA THR A 173 22.26 7.78 -19.13
C THR A 173 21.71 8.71 -18.05
N ASP A 174 20.93 9.73 -18.45
CA ASP A 174 20.03 10.40 -17.51
C ASP A 174 18.83 9.50 -17.21
N ILE A 175 18.87 8.84 -16.04
CA ILE A 175 17.85 7.85 -15.62
C ILE A 175 16.47 8.49 -15.53
N ARG A 176 16.37 9.78 -15.15
CA ARG A 176 15.09 10.48 -15.02
C ARG A 176 14.42 10.73 -16.36
N ASN A 177 15.20 10.94 -17.42
CA ASN A 177 14.74 11.21 -18.78
C ASN A 177 15.00 10.05 -19.75
N ASN A 178 15.26 8.84 -19.21
CA ASN A 178 15.54 7.67 -20.05
C ASN A 178 14.29 7.28 -20.87
N PRO A 179 14.40 7.02 -22.19
CA PRO A 179 13.28 6.68 -23.06
C PRO A 179 12.54 5.41 -22.63
N ASN A 180 13.20 4.50 -21.93
CA ASN A 180 12.58 3.28 -21.39
C ASN A 180 11.60 3.56 -20.22
N ALA A 181 11.54 4.79 -19.71
CA ALA A 181 10.52 5.19 -18.74
C ALA A 181 9.08 4.94 -19.21
N ASN A 182 8.83 5.03 -20.51
CA ASN A 182 7.52 4.82 -21.13
C ASN A 182 7.46 3.59 -22.07
N LYS A 183 8.57 2.89 -22.24
CA LYS A 183 8.68 1.62 -22.96
C LYS A 183 9.46 0.62 -22.12
N PRO A 184 8.92 0.20 -20.98
CA PRO A 184 9.66 -0.53 -19.98
C PRO A 184 10.16 -1.89 -20.49
N VAL A 185 11.41 -2.19 -20.16
CA VAL A 185 12.06 -3.49 -20.37
C VAL A 185 12.33 -4.10 -19.01
N GLY A 186 11.65 -5.20 -18.69
CA GLY A 186 11.75 -5.92 -17.42
C GLY A 186 12.11 -7.38 -17.61
N THR A 187 12.02 -8.15 -16.54
CA THR A 187 12.12 -9.61 -16.52
C THR A 187 10.75 -10.28 -16.42
N GLY A 188 9.70 -9.50 -16.21
CA GLY A 188 8.38 -9.94 -15.81
C GLY A 188 7.61 -10.76 -16.84
N PRO A 189 6.43 -11.27 -16.43
CA PRO A 189 5.60 -12.17 -17.25
C PRO A 189 5.01 -11.50 -18.48
N PHE A 190 4.93 -10.16 -18.52
CA PHE A 190 4.37 -9.44 -19.65
C PHE A 190 5.34 -8.38 -20.18
N LYS A 191 5.39 -8.27 -21.53
CA LYS A 191 6.21 -7.30 -22.26
C LYS A 191 5.35 -6.11 -22.69
N PHE A 192 5.88 -4.91 -22.57
CA PHE A 192 5.28 -3.71 -23.12
C PHE A 192 5.16 -3.81 -24.65
N VAL A 193 4.01 -3.42 -25.18
CA VAL A 193 3.74 -3.39 -26.64
C VAL A 193 3.40 -1.98 -27.11
N SER A 194 2.38 -1.35 -26.53
CA SER A 194 1.94 -0.01 -26.94
C SER A 194 1.28 0.75 -25.81
N TRP A 195 1.30 2.05 -25.92
CA TRP A 195 0.55 2.96 -25.08
C TRP A 195 -0.19 3.96 -25.97
N GLU A 196 -1.51 3.81 -26.05
CA GLU A 196 -2.40 4.75 -26.70
C GLU A 196 -2.89 5.75 -25.64
N ARG A 197 -2.33 6.97 -25.66
CA ARG A 197 -2.62 8.01 -24.67
C ARG A 197 -4.12 8.31 -24.58
N GLY A 198 -4.61 8.42 -23.35
CA GLY A 198 -6.04 8.60 -23.05
C GLY A 198 -6.88 7.34 -23.21
N GLN A 199 -6.33 6.21 -23.68
CA GLN A 199 -7.10 5.01 -23.98
C GLN A 199 -6.62 3.79 -23.19
N PHE A 200 -5.41 3.30 -23.44
CA PHE A 200 -4.88 2.09 -22.79
C PHE A 200 -3.37 1.92 -22.91
N VAL A 201 -2.83 1.06 -22.04
CA VAL A 201 -1.54 0.37 -22.22
C VAL A 201 -1.79 -1.09 -22.53
N ARG A 202 -1.10 -1.63 -23.54
CA ARG A 202 -1.12 -3.04 -23.92
C ARG A 202 0.18 -3.72 -23.53
N LEU A 203 0.05 -4.86 -22.85
CA LEU A 203 1.12 -5.76 -22.48
C LEU A 203 0.81 -7.16 -23.03
N ASP A 204 1.75 -7.79 -23.74
CA ASP A 204 1.60 -9.16 -24.25
C ASP A 204 2.46 -10.14 -23.44
N ARG A 205 2.08 -11.41 -23.43
CA ARG A 205 2.81 -12.51 -22.79
C ARG A 205 4.30 -12.46 -23.11
N ASN A 206 5.15 -12.64 -22.12
CA ASN A 206 6.57 -12.92 -22.30
C ASN A 206 6.75 -14.44 -22.60
N PRO A 207 7.06 -14.85 -23.83
CA PRO A 207 7.18 -16.26 -24.19
C PRO A 207 8.41 -16.94 -23.56
N THR A 208 9.38 -16.15 -23.14
CA THR A 208 10.64 -16.58 -22.51
C THR A 208 10.64 -16.36 -21.00
N TYR A 209 9.46 -16.23 -20.39
CA TYR A 209 9.36 -16.02 -18.94
C TYR A 209 9.97 -17.20 -18.17
N TRP A 210 10.79 -16.90 -17.19
CA TRP A 210 11.61 -17.88 -16.47
C TRP A 210 10.80 -18.89 -15.65
N ARG A 211 9.60 -18.53 -15.16
CA ARG A 211 8.69 -19.47 -14.48
C ARG A 211 7.96 -20.32 -15.52
N LYS A 212 8.33 -21.61 -15.58
CA LYS A 212 7.72 -22.56 -16.53
C LYS A 212 6.21 -22.62 -16.39
N GLY A 213 5.50 -22.54 -17.52
CA GLY A 213 4.04 -22.63 -17.55
C GLY A 213 3.30 -21.33 -17.33
N GLN A 214 3.98 -20.28 -16.94
CA GLN A 214 3.45 -18.92 -16.75
C GLN A 214 3.98 -17.95 -17.80
N PRO A 215 3.31 -16.79 -17.99
CA PRO A 215 2.00 -16.45 -17.46
C PRO A 215 0.88 -17.25 -18.14
N HIS A 216 -0.30 -17.33 -17.51
CA HIS A 216 -1.45 -18.03 -18.10
C HIS A 216 -2.16 -17.18 -19.14
N LEU A 217 -2.23 -15.86 -18.96
CA LEU A 217 -2.86 -14.93 -19.92
C LEU A 217 -1.98 -14.70 -21.16
N ASP A 218 -2.60 -14.40 -22.30
CA ASP A 218 -1.88 -13.96 -23.52
C ASP A 218 -1.58 -12.47 -23.48
N ARG A 219 -2.46 -11.68 -22.82
CA ARG A 219 -2.42 -10.21 -22.87
C ARG A 219 -3.07 -9.58 -21.66
N ILE A 220 -2.57 -8.42 -21.29
CA ILE A 220 -3.22 -7.48 -20.38
C ILE A 220 -3.43 -6.16 -21.12
N VAL A 221 -4.65 -5.60 -21.01
CA VAL A 221 -4.99 -4.25 -21.49
C VAL A 221 -5.42 -3.42 -20.29
N ALA A 222 -4.60 -2.43 -19.93
CA ALA A 222 -4.90 -1.47 -18.87
C ALA A 222 -5.63 -0.28 -19.50
N ARG A 223 -6.97 -0.22 -19.37
CA ARG A 223 -7.82 0.85 -19.93
C ARG A 223 -7.97 2.02 -18.98
N PHE A 224 -8.02 3.22 -19.54
CA PHE A 224 -8.23 4.48 -18.83
C PHE A 224 -9.65 4.96 -19.07
N ILE A 225 -10.58 4.68 -18.17
CA ILE A 225 -11.98 5.07 -18.27
C ILE A 225 -12.28 6.10 -17.19
N ALA A 226 -12.31 7.39 -17.54
CA ALA A 226 -12.44 8.49 -16.58
C ALA A 226 -13.84 8.55 -15.94
N ASP A 227 -14.90 8.32 -16.71
CA ASP A 227 -16.27 8.42 -16.23
C ASP A 227 -16.65 7.21 -15.34
N PRO A 228 -17.10 7.44 -14.09
CA PRO A 228 -17.41 6.36 -13.15
C PRO A 228 -18.60 5.48 -13.59
N GLY A 229 -19.64 6.06 -14.20
CA GLY A 229 -20.79 5.30 -14.70
C GLY A 229 -20.40 4.37 -15.84
N THR A 230 -19.54 4.85 -16.74
CA THR A 230 -18.99 4.05 -17.84
C THR A 230 -18.16 2.88 -17.33
N ARG A 231 -17.36 3.08 -16.25
CA ARG A 231 -16.59 1.97 -15.62
C ARG A 231 -17.50 0.89 -15.07
N THR A 232 -18.53 1.30 -14.31
CA THR A 232 -19.51 0.39 -13.74
C THR A 232 -20.23 -0.40 -14.86
N ALA A 233 -20.72 0.28 -15.90
CA ALA A 233 -21.38 -0.35 -17.03
C ALA A 233 -20.47 -1.33 -17.81
N ALA A 234 -19.20 -0.98 -18.03
CA ALA A 234 -18.23 -1.83 -18.70
C ALA A 234 -17.93 -3.12 -17.88
N MET A 235 -17.88 -3.01 -16.55
CA MET A 235 -17.74 -4.16 -15.66
C MET A 235 -18.97 -5.06 -15.73
N GLU A 236 -20.18 -4.51 -15.67
CA GLU A 236 -21.43 -5.26 -15.75
C GLU A 236 -21.57 -6.05 -17.07
N LYS A 237 -21.17 -5.43 -18.19
CA LYS A 237 -21.19 -6.06 -19.52
C LYS A 237 -20.06 -7.06 -19.74
N GLY A 238 -19.08 -7.13 -18.84
CA GLY A 238 -17.90 -7.97 -19.01
C GLY A 238 -16.89 -7.46 -20.04
N GLU A 239 -16.94 -6.18 -20.40
CA GLU A 239 -15.95 -5.50 -21.26
C GLU A 239 -14.66 -5.19 -20.47
N VAL A 240 -14.77 -5.11 -19.14
CA VAL A 240 -13.69 -5.00 -18.18
C VAL A 240 -13.77 -6.18 -17.22
N HIS A 241 -12.63 -6.78 -16.91
CA HIS A 241 -12.55 -7.97 -16.06
C HIS A 241 -12.06 -7.68 -14.63
N TYR A 242 -11.36 -6.55 -14.41
CA TYR A 242 -10.71 -6.26 -13.14
C TYR A 242 -10.61 -4.74 -12.91
N GLY A 243 -11.12 -4.29 -11.78
CA GLY A 243 -11.05 -2.89 -11.35
C GLY A 243 -10.69 -2.81 -9.87
N ALA A 244 -9.42 -2.50 -9.57
CA ALA A 244 -8.89 -2.36 -8.23
C ALA A 244 -8.96 -0.91 -7.70
N PHE A 245 -8.65 -0.69 -6.43
CA PHE A 245 -8.55 0.62 -5.78
C PHE A 245 -9.82 1.47 -5.90
N GLY A 246 -11.00 0.85 -5.81
CA GLY A 246 -12.26 1.57 -5.94
C GLY A 246 -12.51 2.10 -7.36
N ALA A 247 -12.00 1.41 -8.40
CA ALA A 247 -12.28 1.77 -9.79
C ALA A 247 -13.78 1.79 -10.11
N VAL A 248 -14.58 0.93 -9.48
CA VAL A 248 -16.03 1.06 -9.41
C VAL A 248 -16.38 1.89 -8.18
N PRO A 249 -17.22 2.94 -8.29
CA PRO A 249 -17.62 3.76 -7.15
C PRO A 249 -18.20 2.93 -6.01
N TYR A 250 -17.85 3.27 -4.77
CA TYR A 250 -18.30 2.52 -3.59
C TYR A 250 -19.83 2.43 -3.49
N VAL A 251 -20.56 3.47 -3.94
CA VAL A 251 -22.03 3.50 -3.99
C VAL A 251 -22.61 2.40 -4.91
N ASP A 252 -21.91 2.01 -5.97
CA ASP A 252 -22.34 0.99 -6.92
C ASP A 252 -21.97 -0.43 -6.47
N VAL A 253 -20.96 -0.60 -5.61
CA VAL A 253 -20.44 -1.92 -5.24
C VAL A 253 -21.51 -2.85 -4.65
N PRO A 254 -22.42 -2.41 -3.73
CA PRO A 254 -23.46 -3.28 -3.20
C PRO A 254 -24.46 -3.78 -4.26
N ARG A 255 -24.71 -3.00 -5.30
CA ARG A 255 -25.59 -3.36 -6.41
C ARG A 255 -24.92 -4.32 -7.38
N ILE A 256 -23.72 -3.95 -7.87
CA ILE A 256 -23.01 -4.73 -8.88
C ILE A 256 -22.49 -6.06 -8.31
N GLY A 257 -22.13 -6.12 -7.03
CA GLY A 257 -21.70 -7.34 -6.34
C GLY A 257 -22.77 -8.42 -6.22
N LYS A 258 -24.06 -8.10 -6.46
CA LYS A 258 -25.16 -9.07 -6.51
C LYS A 258 -25.24 -9.81 -7.86
N LEU A 259 -24.54 -9.33 -8.87
CA LEU A 259 -24.53 -9.98 -10.18
C LEU A 259 -23.79 -11.33 -10.11
N PRO A 260 -24.33 -12.41 -10.72
CA PRO A 260 -23.74 -13.74 -10.60
C PRO A 260 -22.33 -13.85 -11.19
N THR A 261 -22.00 -12.98 -12.15
CA THR A 261 -20.71 -12.94 -12.87
C THR A 261 -19.64 -12.10 -12.20
N ILE A 262 -20.01 -11.29 -11.20
CA ILE A 262 -19.13 -10.31 -10.54
C ILE A 262 -18.74 -10.79 -9.16
N GLY A 263 -17.46 -10.64 -8.83
CA GLY A 263 -16.91 -10.76 -7.49
C GLY A 263 -16.50 -9.40 -6.95
N VAL A 264 -16.53 -9.28 -5.63
CA VAL A 264 -16.03 -8.13 -4.87
C VAL A 264 -15.06 -8.66 -3.82
N SER A 265 -13.89 -8.06 -3.70
CA SER A 265 -12.90 -8.43 -2.69
C SER A 265 -12.19 -7.19 -2.15
N THR A 266 -11.79 -7.27 -0.89
CA THR A 266 -10.89 -6.31 -0.22
C THR A 266 -9.50 -6.91 0.00
N ASP A 267 -9.22 -8.09 -0.55
CA ASP A 267 -7.92 -8.75 -0.47
C ASP A 267 -6.89 -8.12 -1.43
N GLY A 268 -5.60 -8.38 -1.16
CA GLY A 268 -4.49 -7.90 -1.98
C GLY A 268 -4.00 -6.49 -1.62
N TYR A 269 -4.37 -5.98 -0.44
CA TYR A 269 -3.94 -4.66 0.04
C TYR A 269 -3.18 -4.71 1.37
N ALA A 270 -2.85 -5.91 1.87
CA ALA A 270 -2.24 -6.09 3.18
C ALA A 270 -0.88 -5.37 3.32
N MET A 271 -0.06 -5.37 2.26
CA MET A 271 1.22 -4.66 2.24
C MET A 271 1.11 -3.17 1.86
N ILE A 272 -0.11 -2.64 1.75
CA ILE A 272 -0.37 -1.22 1.50
C ILE A 272 -0.96 -0.59 2.75
N SER A 273 -1.98 -1.22 3.34
CA SER A 273 -2.62 -0.88 4.60
C SER A 273 -2.93 0.62 4.72
N PRO A 274 -3.88 1.15 3.93
CA PRO A 274 -4.19 2.57 3.93
C PRO A 274 -4.95 2.97 5.20
N LEU A 275 -4.49 4.05 5.85
CA LEU A 275 -5.15 4.70 6.98
C LEU A 275 -5.64 6.08 6.61
N MET A 276 -6.94 6.32 6.76
CA MET A 276 -7.54 7.65 6.63
C MET A 276 -7.37 8.41 7.94
N GLN A 277 -6.88 9.63 7.82
CA GLN A 277 -6.53 10.47 8.95
C GLN A 277 -6.97 11.91 8.68
N LEU A 278 -7.29 12.63 9.76
CA LEU A 278 -7.42 14.07 9.72
C LEU A 278 -6.14 14.67 10.31
N GLU A 279 -5.32 15.24 9.45
CA GLU A 279 -4.07 15.87 9.85
C GLU A 279 -4.36 17.26 10.41
N VAL A 280 -3.80 17.56 11.58
CA VAL A 280 -3.97 18.85 12.26
C VAL A 280 -2.65 19.60 12.30
N ASN A 281 -2.69 20.93 12.13
CA ASN A 281 -1.50 21.76 12.24
C ASN A 281 -1.20 22.07 13.70
N THR A 282 -0.31 21.30 14.32
CA THR A 282 0.03 21.42 15.75
C THR A 282 0.87 22.65 16.08
N ARG A 283 1.30 23.42 15.07
CA ARG A 283 2.19 24.60 15.26
C ARG A 283 1.49 25.82 15.80
N LYS A 284 0.15 25.84 15.74
CA LYS A 284 -0.64 27.04 16.07
C LYS A 284 -1.96 26.69 16.75
N PRO A 285 -2.51 27.64 17.56
CA PRO A 285 -3.82 27.48 18.14
C PRO A 285 -4.91 27.23 17.07
N PRO A 286 -5.95 26.45 17.44
CA PRO A 286 -6.17 25.83 18.74
C PRO A 286 -5.52 24.44 18.87
N PHE A 287 -4.86 23.93 17.81
CA PHE A 287 -4.36 22.56 17.71
C PHE A 287 -2.99 22.31 18.38
N ASP A 288 -2.34 23.35 18.90
CA ASP A 288 -1.20 23.22 19.83
C ASP A 288 -1.59 22.53 21.14
N LYS A 289 -2.88 22.67 21.58
CA LYS A 289 -3.40 22.01 22.79
C LYS A 289 -3.83 20.56 22.52
N VAL A 290 -3.25 19.59 23.22
CA VAL A 290 -3.60 18.15 23.10
C VAL A 290 -5.09 17.91 23.34
N LYS A 291 -5.68 18.57 24.37
CA LYS A 291 -7.11 18.40 24.70
C LYS A 291 -8.04 18.78 23.54
N VAL A 292 -7.67 19.79 22.74
CA VAL A 292 -8.44 20.16 21.55
C VAL A 292 -8.35 19.05 20.49
N ARG A 293 -7.17 18.47 20.27
CA ARG A 293 -7.00 17.38 19.32
C ARG A 293 -7.77 16.13 19.75
N GLN A 294 -7.72 15.80 21.05
CA GLN A 294 -8.51 14.72 21.62
C GLN A 294 -10.02 14.99 21.49
N ALA A 295 -10.47 16.20 21.75
CA ALA A 295 -11.89 16.59 21.61
C ALA A 295 -12.37 16.41 20.17
N VAL A 296 -11.60 16.85 19.17
CA VAL A 296 -11.91 16.65 17.75
C VAL A 296 -11.96 15.16 17.42
N SER A 297 -11.05 14.35 17.98
CA SER A 297 -11.08 12.90 17.78
C SER A 297 -12.34 12.24 18.37
N TYR A 298 -12.81 12.67 19.55
CA TYR A 298 -14.06 12.22 20.14
C TYR A 298 -15.30 12.71 19.38
N ALA A 299 -15.27 13.90 18.78
CA ALA A 299 -16.41 14.44 18.02
C ALA A 299 -16.76 13.57 16.79
N LEU A 300 -15.78 12.87 16.21
CA LEU A 300 -15.96 12.11 14.98
C LEU A 300 -16.49 10.69 15.24
N ASP A 301 -17.57 10.30 14.55
CA ASP A 301 -18.12 8.95 14.56
C ASP A 301 -17.52 8.12 13.41
N ARG A 302 -16.63 7.22 13.76
CA ARG A 302 -15.92 6.36 12.79
C ARG A 302 -16.87 5.38 12.10
N LYS A 303 -17.86 4.86 12.87
CA LYS A 303 -18.85 3.94 12.30
C LYS A 303 -19.73 4.65 11.28
N PHE A 304 -20.18 5.87 11.58
CA PHE A 304 -20.95 6.67 10.62
C PHE A 304 -20.18 6.90 9.31
N MET A 305 -18.90 7.25 9.42
CA MET A 305 -18.06 7.46 8.23
C MET A 305 -17.99 6.19 7.37
N ILE A 306 -17.73 5.05 7.98
CA ILE A 306 -17.64 3.76 7.27
C ILE A 306 -18.97 3.42 6.60
N ASP A 307 -20.06 3.46 7.35
CA ASP A 307 -21.37 2.99 6.87
C ASP A 307 -21.96 3.92 5.78
N ASN A 308 -21.79 5.24 5.91
CA ASN A 308 -22.51 6.21 5.08
C ASN A 308 -21.66 6.89 4.00
N ILE A 309 -20.33 6.90 4.14
CA ILE A 309 -19.42 7.52 3.17
C ILE A 309 -18.69 6.43 2.38
N TRP A 310 -18.20 5.38 3.07
CA TRP A 310 -17.49 4.24 2.44
C TRP A 310 -18.35 2.99 2.29
N PHE A 311 -19.69 3.08 2.49
CA PHE A 311 -20.66 2.00 2.21
C PHE A 311 -20.30 0.65 2.87
N GLY A 312 -19.73 0.70 4.08
CA GLY A 312 -19.33 -0.48 4.85
C GLY A 312 -17.89 -0.96 4.57
N PHE A 313 -17.15 -0.30 3.67
CA PHE A 313 -15.77 -0.69 3.36
C PHE A 313 -14.76 0.07 4.21
N GLY A 314 -14.30 -0.58 5.27
CA GLY A 314 -13.31 -0.07 6.21
C GLY A 314 -13.55 -0.55 7.64
N LYS A 315 -12.63 -0.16 8.51
CA LYS A 315 -12.70 -0.45 9.96
C LYS A 315 -12.36 0.83 10.73
N PRO A 316 -12.88 1.02 11.97
CA PRO A 316 -12.40 2.09 12.82
C PRO A 316 -10.88 1.98 13.04
N SER A 317 -10.15 3.07 12.82
CA SER A 317 -8.73 3.12 13.15
C SER A 317 -8.54 3.55 14.60
N THR A 318 -7.68 2.85 15.33
CA THR A 318 -7.36 3.13 16.74
C THR A 318 -6.04 3.86 16.91
N GLY A 319 -5.18 3.86 15.87
CA GLY A 319 -3.83 4.40 16.00
C GLY A 319 -3.10 4.57 14.65
N PRO A 320 -1.81 4.84 14.70
CA PRO A 320 -0.98 5.13 13.53
C PRO A 320 -0.61 3.88 12.71
N ILE A 321 -0.85 2.67 13.24
CA ILE A 321 -0.53 1.39 12.58
C ILE A 321 -1.82 0.62 12.34
N SER A 322 -2.00 0.12 11.11
CA SER A 322 -3.15 -0.68 10.69
C SER A 322 -3.21 -2.03 11.41
N SER A 323 -4.43 -2.50 11.67
CA SER A 323 -4.67 -3.83 12.25
C SER A 323 -4.16 -4.99 11.37
N ASN A 324 -3.83 -4.76 10.10
CA ASN A 324 -3.18 -5.75 9.25
C ASN A 324 -1.81 -6.18 9.80
N PHE A 325 -1.14 -5.32 10.56
CA PHE A 325 0.14 -5.62 11.20
C PHE A 325 0.04 -6.56 12.42
N LYS A 326 -1.18 -7.01 12.80
CA LYS A 326 -1.36 -8.13 13.74
C LYS A 326 -0.65 -9.39 13.25
N ALA A 327 -0.68 -9.64 11.94
CA ALA A 327 -0.04 -10.82 11.34
C ALA A 327 1.47 -10.88 11.58
N VAL A 328 2.12 -9.73 11.73
CA VAL A 328 3.57 -9.59 11.96
C VAL A 328 3.90 -9.07 13.37
N GLY A 329 2.91 -9.00 14.27
CA GLY A 329 3.08 -8.67 15.68
C GLY A 329 3.38 -7.20 16.00
N LEU A 330 3.15 -6.27 15.07
CA LEU A 330 3.49 -4.83 15.25
C LEU A 330 2.28 -3.93 15.58
N TYR A 331 1.09 -4.51 15.75
CA TYR A 331 -0.12 -3.76 16.08
C TYR A 331 -0.43 -3.82 17.57
N GLU A 332 -0.69 -2.67 18.17
CA GLU A 332 -1.19 -2.53 19.55
C GLU A 332 -2.64 -2.03 19.52
N GLY A 333 -3.56 -2.83 20.01
CA GLY A 333 -4.98 -2.49 20.05
C GLY A 333 -5.45 -1.90 21.39
N ALA A 334 -4.65 -2.05 22.46
CA ALA A 334 -4.98 -1.54 23.80
C ALA A 334 -4.53 -0.07 23.95
N VAL A 335 -5.19 0.82 23.21
CA VAL A 335 -4.96 2.27 23.18
C VAL A 335 -6.25 2.99 23.61
N ARG A 336 -6.18 4.33 23.79
CA ARG A 336 -7.36 5.14 24.08
C ARG A 336 -8.43 4.97 23.00
N ASP A 337 -9.63 4.58 23.42
CA ASP A 337 -10.79 4.47 22.53
C ASP A 337 -11.52 5.82 22.41
N TYR A 338 -11.63 6.30 21.20
CA TYR A 338 -12.36 7.52 20.84
C TYR A 338 -13.78 7.22 20.32
N GLY A 339 -14.16 5.95 20.20
CA GLY A 339 -15.46 5.48 19.69
C GLY A 339 -16.52 5.22 20.77
N VAL A 340 -16.32 5.71 21.99
CA VAL A 340 -17.24 5.49 23.12
C VAL A 340 -18.59 6.18 22.93
N PRO A 341 -19.69 5.66 23.55
CA PRO A 341 -21.03 6.21 23.34
C PRO A 341 -21.22 7.67 23.75
N ASP A 342 -20.54 8.12 24.81
CA ASP A 342 -20.61 9.47 25.36
C ASP A 342 -19.58 10.45 24.77
N ARG A 343 -18.99 10.09 23.62
CA ARG A 343 -17.91 10.81 22.95
C ARG A 343 -18.15 12.31 22.77
N VAL A 344 -19.38 12.72 22.45
CA VAL A 344 -19.72 14.13 22.25
C VAL A 344 -19.68 14.91 23.57
N ALA A 345 -20.14 14.30 24.66
CA ALA A 345 -20.05 14.90 26.01
C ALA A 345 -18.59 15.05 26.45
N ILE A 346 -17.77 14.03 26.21
CA ILE A 346 -16.32 14.06 26.48
C ILE A 346 -15.64 15.15 25.66
N ALA A 347 -15.97 15.27 24.36
CA ALA A 347 -15.42 16.30 23.50
C ALA A 347 -15.73 17.73 24.01
N ASN A 348 -16.98 18.00 24.39
CA ASN A 348 -17.37 19.27 24.97
C ASN A 348 -16.61 19.59 26.26
N LYS A 349 -16.49 18.62 27.17
CA LYS A 349 -15.73 18.77 28.42
C LYS A 349 -14.25 19.08 28.15
N LEU A 350 -13.60 18.39 27.22
CA LEU A 350 -12.20 18.63 26.86
C LEU A 350 -11.98 20.02 26.25
N LEU A 351 -12.94 20.53 25.47
CA LEU A 351 -12.89 21.88 24.91
C LEU A 351 -13.02 22.94 26.00
N ASP A 352 -13.90 22.74 26.99
CA ASP A 352 -14.01 23.61 28.15
C ASP A 352 -12.73 23.60 28.99
N GLU A 353 -12.17 22.42 29.26
CA GLU A 353 -10.89 22.26 29.96
C GLU A 353 -9.69 22.80 29.17
N ALA A 354 -9.80 22.92 27.85
CA ALA A 354 -8.80 23.54 26.99
C ALA A 354 -8.96 25.07 26.92
N GLU A 355 -9.87 25.67 27.69
CA GLU A 355 -10.15 27.11 27.74
C GLU A 355 -10.78 27.65 26.44
N TYR A 356 -11.58 26.82 25.76
CA TYR A 356 -12.41 27.22 24.63
C TYR A 356 -13.90 27.04 24.95
N PRO A 357 -14.50 27.84 25.86
CA PRO A 357 -15.92 27.76 26.17
C PRO A 357 -16.77 28.21 24.98
N ARG A 358 -18.05 27.80 24.95
CA ARG A 358 -18.99 28.30 23.94
C ARG A 358 -19.26 29.78 24.13
N GLY A 359 -19.19 30.54 23.03
CA GLY A 359 -19.64 31.93 22.98
C GLY A 359 -21.17 32.05 23.06
N ALA A 360 -21.68 33.29 23.07
CA ALA A 360 -23.11 33.57 23.09
C ALA A 360 -23.84 33.03 21.84
N ASP A 361 -23.12 32.87 20.72
CA ASP A 361 -23.57 32.30 19.46
C ASP A 361 -23.44 30.76 19.43
N GLY A 362 -22.97 30.17 20.51
CA GLY A 362 -22.71 28.70 20.60
C GLY A 362 -21.38 28.27 19.98
N ILE A 363 -20.62 29.17 19.37
CA ILE A 363 -19.34 28.88 18.72
C ILE A 363 -18.20 29.04 19.70
N ARG A 364 -17.23 28.11 19.67
CA ARG A 364 -16.00 28.13 20.46
C ARG A 364 -14.83 28.79 19.71
N PHE A 365 -14.66 28.38 18.46
CA PHE A 365 -13.68 28.94 17.52
C PHE A 365 -14.02 28.52 16.09
N LYS A 366 -13.31 29.15 15.13
CA LYS A 366 -13.46 28.88 13.70
C LYS A 366 -12.19 28.29 13.11
N ILE A 367 -12.36 27.36 12.18
CA ILE A 367 -11.25 26.69 11.47
C ILE A 367 -11.58 26.50 9.99
N VAL A 368 -10.53 26.24 9.21
CA VAL A 368 -10.65 25.82 7.80
C VAL A 368 -10.29 24.34 7.70
N HIS A 369 -11.11 23.58 7.01
CA HIS A 369 -10.83 22.20 6.61
C HIS A 369 -10.47 22.14 5.13
N ASP A 370 -9.22 21.86 4.83
CA ASP A 370 -8.72 21.60 3.49
C ASP A 370 -9.02 20.15 3.10
N MET A 371 -10.03 19.95 2.26
CA MET A 371 -10.44 18.61 1.85
C MET A 371 -9.47 18.01 0.85
N LEU A 372 -9.16 16.72 0.96
CA LEU A 372 -8.38 16.01 -0.04
C LEU A 372 -9.10 16.02 -1.40
N PRO A 373 -8.48 16.52 -2.49
CA PRO A 373 -9.16 16.68 -3.77
C PRO A 373 -9.18 15.39 -4.64
N TYR A 374 -9.64 14.26 -4.05
CA TYR A 374 -9.63 12.94 -4.69
C TYR A 374 -11.03 12.37 -4.96
N GLY A 375 -12.04 13.25 -5.09
CA GLY A 375 -13.38 12.83 -5.50
C GLY A 375 -14.47 13.12 -4.48
N ASP A 376 -15.68 12.60 -4.77
CA ASP A 376 -16.89 12.96 -4.05
C ASP A 376 -16.95 12.37 -2.63
N GLU A 377 -16.36 11.21 -2.39
CA GLU A 377 -16.28 10.62 -1.04
C GLU A 377 -15.55 11.56 -0.07
N TRP A 378 -14.50 12.23 -0.52
CA TRP A 378 -13.75 13.20 0.28
C TRP A 378 -14.53 14.49 0.54
N ARG A 379 -15.38 14.91 -0.41
CA ARG A 379 -16.30 16.04 -0.19
C ARG A 379 -17.37 15.67 0.85
N ARG A 380 -17.98 14.50 0.74
CA ARG A 380 -18.96 13.98 1.72
C ARG A 380 -18.33 13.86 3.11
N LEU A 381 -17.08 13.39 3.20
CA LEU A 381 -16.31 13.36 4.43
C LEU A 381 -16.14 14.77 5.01
N GLY A 382 -15.81 15.75 4.19
CA GLY A 382 -15.69 17.15 4.60
C GLY A 382 -16.97 17.71 5.19
N GLU A 383 -18.12 17.51 4.54
CA GLU A 383 -19.43 17.93 5.03
C GLU A 383 -19.79 17.24 6.36
N TYR A 384 -19.51 15.93 6.48
CA TYR A 384 -19.71 15.22 7.74
C TYR A 384 -18.84 15.78 8.87
N ILE A 385 -17.54 16.02 8.62
CA ILE A 385 -16.62 16.59 9.61
C ILE A 385 -17.11 17.97 10.06
N LYS A 386 -17.56 18.81 9.12
CA LYS A 386 -18.16 20.12 9.43
C LYS A 386 -19.35 19.99 10.37
N GLN A 387 -20.28 19.08 10.08
CA GLN A 387 -21.42 18.82 10.93
C GLN A 387 -21.00 18.34 12.33
N ALA A 388 -20.18 17.28 12.40
CA ALA A 388 -19.77 16.66 13.66
C ALA A 388 -18.98 17.63 14.58
N LEU A 389 -18.17 18.51 14.00
CA LEU A 389 -17.45 19.53 14.74
C LEU A 389 -18.36 20.70 15.13
N GLY A 390 -19.38 21.03 14.31
CA GLY A 390 -20.43 21.99 14.65
C GLY A 390 -21.22 21.58 15.90
N ASP A 391 -21.51 20.30 16.07
CA ASP A 391 -22.21 19.76 17.25
C ASP A 391 -21.47 20.04 18.57
N VAL A 392 -20.14 20.19 18.52
CA VAL A 392 -19.30 20.55 19.67
C VAL A 392 -18.89 22.04 19.66
N GLY A 393 -19.47 22.87 18.79
CA GLY A 393 -19.27 24.32 18.75
C GLY A 393 -18.06 24.80 17.95
N ILE A 394 -17.50 23.98 17.07
CA ILE A 394 -16.42 24.37 16.18
C ILE A 394 -17.00 24.71 14.80
N ASP A 395 -16.88 25.98 14.39
CA ASP A 395 -17.35 26.44 13.08
C ASP A 395 -16.30 26.11 11.99
N VAL A 396 -16.66 25.26 11.03
CA VAL A 396 -15.76 24.75 9.99
C VAL A 396 -16.10 25.34 8.64
N THR A 397 -15.15 26.06 8.03
CA THR A 397 -15.20 26.45 6.63
C THR A 397 -14.53 25.39 5.78
N LEU A 398 -15.24 24.83 4.80
CA LEU A 398 -14.70 23.84 3.86
C LEU A 398 -13.97 24.54 2.72
N ARG A 399 -12.77 24.04 2.37
CA ARG A 399 -11.97 24.48 1.23
C ARG A 399 -11.62 23.28 0.35
N TYR A 400 -11.94 23.40 -0.95
CA TYR A 400 -11.65 22.37 -1.93
C TYR A 400 -10.91 23.01 -3.10
N GLU A 401 -9.69 22.55 -3.35
CA GLU A 401 -8.78 23.10 -4.35
C GLU A 401 -8.31 21.99 -5.29
N ASP A 402 -7.49 22.30 -6.30
CA ASP A 402 -6.80 21.28 -7.09
C ASP A 402 -5.65 20.66 -6.29
N VAL A 403 -5.18 19.49 -6.75
CA VAL A 403 -4.14 18.72 -6.07
C VAL A 403 -2.83 19.51 -5.88
N PRO A 404 -2.26 20.19 -6.91
CA PRO A 404 -1.04 20.98 -6.73
C PRO A 404 -1.19 22.09 -5.69
N THR A 405 -2.31 22.82 -5.70
CA THR A 405 -2.58 23.90 -4.75
C THR A 405 -2.73 23.36 -3.32
N TRP A 406 -3.48 22.27 -3.15
CA TRP A 406 -3.61 21.59 -1.86
C TRP A 406 -2.26 21.11 -1.32
N LEU A 407 -1.44 20.42 -2.14
CA LEU A 407 -0.11 19.96 -1.73
C LEU A 407 0.80 21.10 -1.30
N LYS A 408 0.80 22.21 -2.05
CA LYS A 408 1.60 23.40 -1.71
C LYS A 408 1.15 23.98 -0.38
N ARG A 409 -0.15 24.17 -0.19
CA ARG A 409 -0.74 24.75 1.02
C ARG A 409 -0.39 23.93 2.26
N VAL A 410 -0.59 22.61 2.20
CA VAL A 410 -0.40 21.72 3.33
C VAL A 410 1.09 21.49 3.64
N PHE A 411 1.90 21.14 2.64
CA PHE A 411 3.27 20.63 2.87
C PHE A 411 4.37 21.67 2.60
N THR A 412 4.05 22.81 1.95
CA THR A 412 5.02 23.88 1.71
C THR A 412 4.72 25.10 2.54
N ASP A 413 3.49 25.62 2.48
CA ASP A 413 3.14 26.85 3.16
C ASP A 413 2.72 26.62 4.62
N TYR A 414 2.28 25.39 4.97
CA TYR A 414 1.68 25.04 6.26
C TYR A 414 0.49 25.95 6.62
N ASP A 415 -0.24 26.40 5.58
CA ASP A 415 -1.39 27.31 5.71
C ASP A 415 -2.71 26.54 5.74
N TYR A 416 -2.90 25.75 6.78
CA TYR A 416 -4.12 25.00 7.06
C TYR A 416 -4.36 24.90 8.58
N ASN A 417 -5.61 24.59 8.98
CA ASN A 417 -5.93 24.19 10.34
C ASN A 417 -6.02 22.66 10.43
N ILE A 418 -6.88 22.05 9.61
CA ILE A 418 -7.03 20.61 9.47
C ILE A 418 -7.11 20.25 7.98
N THR A 419 -6.64 19.04 7.64
CA THR A 419 -6.80 18.48 6.30
C THR A 419 -7.10 16.99 6.36
N SER A 420 -8.11 16.53 5.61
CA SER A 420 -8.34 15.10 5.43
C SER A 420 -7.33 14.53 4.45
N THR A 421 -6.79 13.37 4.77
CA THR A 421 -5.81 12.66 3.94
C THR A 421 -5.80 11.17 4.26
N PHE A 422 -5.02 10.41 3.53
CA PHE A 422 -4.70 9.03 3.89
C PHE A 422 -3.23 8.74 3.64
N TYR A 423 -2.71 7.78 4.40
CA TYR A 423 -1.33 7.31 4.26
C TYR A 423 -1.30 5.80 4.15
N TYR A 424 -0.32 5.29 3.45
CA TYR A 424 -0.03 3.87 3.42
C TYR A 424 0.96 3.53 4.52
N ASN A 425 0.63 2.54 5.35
CA ASN A 425 1.61 1.97 6.28
C ASN A 425 2.68 1.16 5.55
N LEU A 426 2.41 0.74 4.30
CA LEU A 426 3.25 -0.11 3.48
C LEU A 426 3.52 -1.48 4.13
N ALA A 427 4.62 -2.12 3.76
CA ALA A 427 4.96 -3.45 4.26
C ALA A 427 5.65 -3.45 5.63
N ASP A 428 6.11 -2.28 6.07
CA ASP A 428 6.73 -2.10 7.40
C ASP A 428 6.57 -0.64 7.85
N PRO A 429 6.35 -0.39 9.17
CA PRO A 429 6.19 0.97 9.69
C PRO A 429 7.36 1.91 9.39
N VAL A 430 8.59 1.41 9.28
CA VAL A 430 9.76 2.23 8.88
C VAL A 430 9.50 2.92 7.53
N MET A 431 8.91 2.21 6.58
CA MET A 431 8.69 2.73 5.22
C MET A 431 7.47 3.66 5.13
N GLY A 432 6.40 3.35 5.85
CA GLY A 432 5.12 4.03 5.68
C GLY A 432 4.72 4.95 6.83
N VAL A 433 5.11 4.64 8.07
CA VAL A 433 4.62 5.32 9.28
C VAL A 433 5.61 6.35 9.81
N HIS A 434 6.90 6.02 9.92
CA HIS A 434 7.91 6.91 10.53
C HIS A 434 7.89 8.32 9.95
N ARG A 435 7.75 8.44 8.63
CA ARG A 435 7.75 9.73 7.93
C ARG A 435 6.65 10.69 8.36
N GLN A 436 5.57 10.20 8.99
CA GLN A 436 4.45 11.02 9.43
C GLN A 436 4.66 11.60 10.83
N TYR A 437 5.50 10.97 11.65
CA TYR A 437 5.60 11.27 13.08
C TYR A 437 6.99 11.64 13.56
N HIS A 438 8.06 11.18 12.89
CA HIS A 438 9.42 11.50 13.28
C HIS A 438 9.72 12.99 13.04
N SER A 439 10.31 13.69 14.01
CA SER A 439 10.53 15.15 13.93
C SER A 439 11.46 15.55 12.78
N SER A 440 12.46 14.72 12.44
CA SER A 440 13.36 14.96 11.29
C SER A 440 12.64 15.00 9.93
N MET A 441 11.39 14.55 9.89
CA MET A 441 10.53 14.57 8.70
C MET A 441 9.65 15.81 8.61
N ILE A 442 9.81 16.77 9.49
CA ILE A 442 9.25 18.13 9.33
C ILE A 442 10.07 18.85 8.25
N ARG A 443 9.74 18.59 6.99
CA ARG A 443 10.51 19.05 5.82
C ARG A 443 9.62 19.87 4.90
N LYS A 444 9.78 21.19 4.95
CA LYS A 444 9.04 22.13 4.11
C LYS A 444 9.21 21.79 2.61
N GLY A 445 8.09 21.69 1.90
CA GLY A 445 8.09 21.36 0.47
C GLY A 445 8.21 19.87 0.13
N THR A 446 8.37 19.00 1.14
CA THR A 446 8.30 17.54 0.95
C THR A 446 6.89 17.07 1.26
N VAL A 447 6.23 16.44 0.28
CA VAL A 447 4.84 16.01 0.42
C VAL A 447 4.72 14.66 1.14
N PHE A 448 3.59 14.47 1.83
CA PHE A 448 3.27 13.22 2.54
C PHE A 448 4.30 12.79 3.60
N VAL A 449 4.86 13.76 4.29
CA VAL A 449 5.71 13.59 5.47
C VAL A 449 5.04 14.23 6.69
N ASN A 450 5.79 14.55 7.75
CA ASN A 450 5.27 15.17 8.97
C ASN A 450 4.78 16.62 8.70
N GLY A 451 3.63 16.74 8.06
CA GLY A 451 2.96 18.01 7.76
C GLY A 451 2.36 18.65 9.01
N SER A 452 1.98 17.84 10.01
CA SER A 452 1.40 18.31 11.27
C SER A 452 2.35 19.17 12.12
N GLY A 453 3.67 18.97 11.97
CA GLY A 453 4.69 19.63 12.80
C GLY A 453 4.86 18.99 14.17
N TYR A 454 4.35 17.78 14.35
CA TYR A 454 4.51 17.04 15.58
C TYR A 454 5.98 16.72 15.89
N SER A 455 6.39 16.92 17.15
CA SER A 455 7.72 16.60 17.63
C SER A 455 7.64 16.08 19.07
N ASN A 456 8.13 14.87 19.29
CA ASN A 456 8.21 14.25 20.59
C ASN A 456 9.50 13.40 20.66
N PRO A 457 10.51 13.79 21.44
CA PRO A 457 11.79 13.08 21.51
C PRO A 457 11.68 11.60 21.91
N LYS A 458 10.66 11.25 22.72
CA LYS A 458 10.42 9.84 23.09
C LYS A 458 9.92 9.04 21.89
N VAL A 459 9.05 9.64 21.06
CA VAL A 459 8.57 9.03 19.82
C VAL A 459 9.71 8.87 18.83
N ASP A 460 10.51 9.91 18.60
CA ASP A 460 11.67 9.85 17.71
C ASP A 460 12.60 8.70 18.12
N LYS A 461 12.93 8.60 19.42
CA LYS A 461 13.78 7.52 19.93
C LYS A 461 13.17 6.13 19.71
N LEU A 462 11.88 5.95 19.97
CA LEU A 462 11.21 4.66 19.75
C LEU A 462 11.26 4.23 18.26
N LEU A 463 11.06 5.18 17.35
CA LEU A 463 11.11 4.95 15.91
C LEU A 463 12.54 4.63 15.43
N ASP A 464 13.54 5.35 15.96
CA ASP A 464 14.96 5.08 15.66
C ASP A 464 15.39 3.71 16.17
N ASP A 465 15.06 3.37 17.42
CA ASP A 465 15.37 2.07 18.02
C ASP A 465 14.69 0.92 17.23
N ALA A 466 13.39 1.06 16.92
CA ALA A 466 12.63 0.05 16.17
C ALA A 466 13.14 -0.15 14.72
N THR A 467 13.83 0.85 14.16
CA THR A 467 14.42 0.76 12.83
C THR A 467 15.54 -0.30 12.77
N VAL A 468 16.26 -0.49 13.86
CA VAL A 468 17.44 -1.37 13.93
C VAL A 468 17.25 -2.60 14.82
N GLU A 469 16.15 -2.69 15.58
CA GLU A 469 15.89 -3.79 16.50
C GLU A 469 15.57 -5.08 15.72
N THR A 470 16.38 -6.11 15.96
CA THR A 470 16.26 -7.42 15.30
C THR A 470 15.48 -8.45 16.11
N ASP A 471 15.31 -8.23 17.42
CA ASP A 471 14.45 -9.06 18.27
C ASP A 471 12.97 -8.67 18.00
N PRO A 472 12.15 -9.58 17.47
CA PRO A 472 10.76 -9.26 17.12
C PRO A 472 9.91 -8.81 18.33
N ALA A 473 10.15 -9.38 19.52
CA ALA A 473 9.36 -9.05 20.71
C ALA A 473 9.72 -7.65 21.23
N LYS A 474 10.99 -7.29 21.22
CA LYS A 474 11.43 -5.92 21.59
C LYS A 474 10.93 -4.90 20.58
N ARG A 475 11.02 -5.20 19.29
CA ARG A 475 10.51 -4.33 18.23
C ARG A 475 9.01 -4.12 18.35
N ALA A 476 8.24 -5.18 18.63
CA ALA A 476 6.81 -5.10 18.90
C ALA A 476 6.50 -4.22 20.11
N ALA A 477 7.26 -4.34 21.21
CA ALA A 477 7.09 -3.50 22.39
C ALA A 477 7.35 -2.01 22.11
N GLN A 478 8.37 -1.70 21.30
CA GLN A 478 8.68 -0.32 20.88
C GLN A 478 7.52 0.29 20.07
N TYR A 479 6.98 -0.45 19.09
CA TYR A 479 5.81 0.00 18.33
C TYR A 479 4.53 0.04 19.18
N GLY A 480 4.39 -0.85 20.16
CA GLY A 480 3.28 -0.80 21.11
C GLY A 480 3.28 0.49 21.93
N GLU A 481 4.43 0.86 22.49
CA GLU A 481 4.59 2.12 23.24
C GLU A 481 4.40 3.35 22.33
N PHE A 482 4.95 3.34 21.12
CA PHE A 482 4.71 4.37 20.11
C PHE A 482 3.23 4.59 19.86
N GLN A 483 2.46 3.53 19.62
CA GLN A 483 1.01 3.62 19.35
C GLN A 483 0.25 4.19 20.54
N LYS A 484 0.61 3.82 21.78
CA LYS A 484 0.00 4.37 23.01
C LYS A 484 0.24 5.88 23.13
N ILE A 485 1.47 6.34 22.90
CA ILE A 485 1.78 7.77 22.94
C ILE A 485 0.99 8.53 21.87
N LEU A 486 0.93 8.01 20.65
CA LEU A 486 0.24 8.70 19.56
C LEU A 486 -1.29 8.74 19.75
N ALA A 487 -1.86 7.72 20.39
CA ALA A 487 -3.27 7.72 20.76
C ALA A 487 -3.61 8.77 21.84
N GLU A 488 -2.64 9.16 22.68
CA GLU A 488 -2.79 10.24 23.65
C GLU A 488 -2.49 11.63 23.06
N ASP A 489 -1.41 11.76 22.27
CA ASP A 489 -0.97 13.05 21.73
C ASP A 489 -1.81 13.51 20.53
N VAL A 490 -2.39 12.59 19.78
CA VAL A 490 -3.27 12.80 18.62
C VAL A 490 -2.73 13.87 17.65
N PRO A 491 -1.50 13.73 17.13
CA PRO A 491 -1.00 14.69 16.15
C PRO A 491 -1.69 14.56 14.79
N LEU A 492 -2.22 13.37 14.50
CA LEU A 492 -3.16 13.06 13.45
C LEU A 492 -4.36 12.35 14.08
N ILE A 493 -5.56 12.71 13.68
CA ILE A 493 -6.78 12.06 14.17
C ILE A 493 -7.04 10.82 13.34
N PHE A 494 -6.93 9.66 13.95
CA PHE A 494 -7.13 8.37 13.31
C PHE A 494 -8.61 8.15 13.04
N MET A 495 -9.00 8.06 11.77
CA MET A 495 -10.41 7.91 11.38
C MET A 495 -10.75 6.47 11.04
N THR A 496 -10.29 5.96 9.91
CA THR A 496 -10.60 4.59 9.48
C THR A 496 -9.39 3.91 8.83
N GLU A 497 -9.30 2.61 9.00
CA GLU A 497 -8.54 1.75 8.10
C GLU A 497 -9.39 1.58 6.84
N MET A 498 -8.89 2.03 5.70
CA MET A 498 -9.63 1.98 4.44
C MET A 498 -9.53 0.57 3.84
N ASP A 499 -10.66 0.00 3.44
CA ASP A 499 -10.66 -1.17 2.58
C ASP A 499 -10.78 -0.71 1.13
N PHE A 500 -9.69 -0.81 0.38
CA PHE A 500 -9.79 -0.66 -1.07
C PHE A 500 -10.54 -1.85 -1.65
N VAL A 501 -11.47 -1.55 -2.53
CA VAL A 501 -12.33 -2.55 -3.15
C VAL A 501 -11.83 -2.88 -4.55
N THR A 502 -11.70 -4.17 -4.82
CA THR A 502 -11.54 -4.71 -6.16
C THR A 502 -12.86 -5.33 -6.61
N VAL A 503 -13.41 -4.82 -7.69
CA VAL A 503 -14.54 -5.43 -8.40
C VAL A 503 -14.00 -6.18 -9.60
N TYR A 504 -14.39 -7.45 -9.76
CA TYR A 504 -13.80 -8.30 -10.80
C TYR A 504 -14.79 -9.30 -11.38
N SER A 505 -14.57 -9.71 -12.61
CA SER A 505 -15.27 -10.85 -13.21
C SER A 505 -14.88 -12.14 -12.48
N LYS A 506 -15.83 -12.97 -12.07
CA LYS A 506 -15.56 -14.27 -11.45
C LYS A 506 -14.76 -15.23 -12.33
N LYS A 507 -14.61 -14.92 -13.62
CA LYS A 507 -13.69 -15.61 -14.54
C LYS A 507 -12.21 -15.37 -14.20
N VAL A 508 -11.89 -14.28 -13.51
CA VAL A 508 -10.51 -13.98 -13.07
C VAL A 508 -10.17 -14.86 -11.88
N LYS A 509 -9.10 -15.65 -11.98
CA LYS A 509 -8.56 -16.50 -10.91
C LYS A 509 -7.13 -16.11 -10.59
N GLY A 510 -6.70 -16.32 -9.34
CA GLY A 510 -5.33 -16.09 -8.90
C GLY A 510 -4.94 -14.62 -8.68
N ALA A 511 -5.87 -13.67 -8.77
CA ALA A 511 -5.55 -12.24 -8.63
C ALA A 511 -5.31 -11.78 -7.19
N PHE A 512 -5.60 -12.65 -6.19
CA PHE A 512 -5.47 -12.36 -4.76
C PHE A 512 -4.50 -13.31 -4.03
N ASP A 513 -3.71 -14.09 -4.79
CA ASP A 513 -2.75 -15.05 -4.24
C ASP A 513 -1.44 -14.40 -3.80
N ASP A 514 -1.39 -13.06 -3.81
CA ASP A 514 -0.25 -12.23 -3.44
C ASP A 514 -0.71 -11.06 -2.54
N ALA A 515 0.13 -10.68 -1.57
CA ALA A 515 -0.17 -9.61 -0.61
C ALA A 515 -0.31 -8.21 -1.26
N LEU A 516 0.14 -8.05 -2.50
CA LEU A 516 0.14 -6.79 -3.26
C LEU A 516 -1.00 -6.70 -4.29
N GLY A 517 -1.79 -7.78 -4.50
CA GLY A 517 -2.95 -7.79 -5.39
C GLY A 517 -2.68 -7.13 -6.75
N ALA A 518 -3.30 -5.99 -7.03
CA ALA A 518 -3.11 -5.26 -8.28
C ALA A 518 -1.66 -4.80 -8.56
N TYR A 519 -0.80 -4.79 -7.56
CA TYR A 519 0.64 -4.48 -7.70
C TYR A 519 1.51 -5.74 -7.83
N SER A 520 0.92 -6.94 -7.90
CA SER A 520 1.65 -8.17 -8.22
C SER A 520 1.88 -8.35 -9.72
N SER A 521 2.72 -9.29 -10.09
CA SER A 521 3.12 -9.54 -11.49
C SER A 521 1.99 -10.08 -12.37
N PHE A 522 0.93 -10.67 -11.80
CA PHE A 522 -0.14 -11.41 -12.49
C PHE A 522 0.35 -12.64 -13.28
N ALA A 523 1.52 -13.17 -12.98
CA ALA A 523 2.03 -14.39 -13.62
C ALA A 523 1.08 -15.59 -13.45
N GLY A 524 0.49 -15.74 -12.26
CA GLY A 524 -0.47 -16.81 -11.92
C GLY A 524 -1.93 -16.51 -12.26
N VAL A 525 -2.24 -15.34 -12.82
CA VAL A 525 -3.64 -14.94 -13.11
C VAL A 525 -4.12 -15.61 -14.40
N SER A 526 -5.36 -16.14 -14.37
CA SER A 526 -6.03 -16.76 -15.53
C SER A 526 -7.46 -16.26 -15.72
N LEU A 527 -8.04 -16.54 -16.89
CA LEU A 527 -9.46 -16.33 -17.24
C LEU A 527 -10.12 -17.67 -17.52
N GLU A 528 -11.13 -18.06 -16.73
CA GLU A 528 -11.87 -19.32 -16.83
C GLU A 528 -13.31 -19.13 -17.32
#